data_7a4958c6ed5125f45089ae06b5ce82ed
#
_entry.id   7a4958c6ed5125f45089ae06b5ce82ed
#
_cell.length_a   1.000
_cell.length_b   1.000
_cell.length_c   1.000
_cell.angle_alpha   90.00
_cell.angle_beta   90.00
_cell.angle_gamma   90.00
#
_symmetry.space_group_name_H-M   'P 1'
#
loop_
_entity.id
_entity.type
_entity.pdbx_description
1 polymer ?
#
loop_
_entity_poly.entity_id
_entity_poly.type
_entity_poly.pdbx_seq_one_letter_code
_entity_poly.pdbx_strand_id
1 'polypeptide(L)'
;QAKNQVEVEWSLCLSNRVIFVRHDPVDGYLYYRTVPPSQEKVQPDSKTWLYEYLNLSAQTEEWYKEWCARDPVFAKHARKFHGVTILRQDPWECLCAYVLAAIN
;
A
#
# COMPACT_ATOMS: atom_id res chain seq x y z
N GLN A 1 -30.57 -1.67 5.37
CA GLN A 1 -30.38 -0.28 4.91
C GLN A 1 -28.96 -0.13 4.41
N ALA A 2 -28.84 0.10 3.12
CA ALA A 2 -27.57 0.43 2.51
C ALA A 2 -27.08 1.76 3.11
N LYS A 3 -26.16 1.66 4.04
CA LYS A 3 -25.44 2.84 4.48
C LYS A 3 -24.58 3.30 3.29
N ASN A 4 -24.65 4.58 2.99
CA ASN A 4 -23.79 5.24 2.03
C ASN A 4 -22.32 5.14 2.50
N GLN A 5 -21.74 3.95 2.36
CA GLN A 5 -20.29 3.81 2.48
C GLN A 5 -19.72 4.28 1.15
N VAL A 6 -19.03 5.41 1.18
CA VAL A 6 -18.25 5.86 0.04
C VAL A 6 -17.17 4.81 -0.19
N GLU A 7 -17.33 4.02 -1.25
CA GLU A 7 -16.27 3.10 -1.67
C GLU A 7 -15.10 3.92 -2.19
N VAL A 8 -13.96 3.83 -1.51
CA VAL A 8 -12.73 4.49 -1.94
C VAL A 8 -11.93 3.52 -2.80
N GLU A 9 -11.64 3.94 -4.00
CA GLU A 9 -10.78 3.22 -4.92
C GLU A 9 -9.54 4.05 -5.22
N TRP A 10 -8.37 3.46 -5.04
CA TRP A 10 -7.11 4.11 -5.39
C TRP A 10 -6.67 3.69 -6.78
N SER A 11 -6.05 4.60 -7.52
CA SER A 11 -5.47 4.31 -8.81
C SER A 11 -3.95 4.45 -8.77
N LEU A 12 -3.26 3.45 -9.34
CA LEU A 12 -1.81 3.41 -9.42
C LEU A 12 -1.42 3.37 -10.89
N CYS A 13 -0.61 4.33 -11.32
CA CYS A 13 -0.17 4.43 -12.72
C CYS A 13 1.21 3.80 -12.89
N LEU A 14 1.28 2.78 -13.73
CA LEU A 14 2.51 2.17 -14.20
C LEU A 14 2.77 2.63 -15.65
N SER A 15 3.94 2.29 -16.18
CA SER A 15 4.31 2.70 -17.55
C SER A 15 3.37 2.15 -18.64
N ASN A 16 2.77 0.99 -18.43
CA ASN A 16 1.97 0.28 -19.43
C ASN A 16 0.54 -0.04 -18.97
N ARG A 17 0.16 0.34 -17.75
CA ARG A 17 -1.17 0.03 -17.19
C ARG A 17 -1.53 0.96 -16.06
N VAL A 18 -2.81 0.98 -15.74
CA VAL A 18 -3.33 1.56 -14.50
C VAL A 18 -3.94 0.42 -13.69
N ILE A 19 -3.60 0.37 -12.41
CA ILE A 19 -4.18 -0.61 -11.48
C ILE A 19 -5.07 0.13 -10.50
N PHE A 20 -6.33 -0.29 -10.42
CA PHE A 20 -7.29 0.22 -9.45
C PHE A 20 -7.40 -0.76 -8.28
N VAL A 21 -7.29 -0.25 -7.07
CA VAL A 21 -7.29 -1.05 -5.85
C VAL A 21 -8.34 -0.54 -4.89
N ARG A 22 -9.12 -1.45 -4.33
CA ARG A 22 -10.04 -1.15 -3.24
C ARG A 22 -9.88 -2.15 -2.10
N HIS A 23 -10.13 -1.71 -0.90
CA HIS A 23 -10.13 -2.55 0.29
C HIS A 23 -11.56 -2.72 0.80
N ASP A 24 -11.97 -3.97 1.00
CA ASP A 24 -13.24 -4.27 1.63
C ASP A 24 -13.02 -4.53 3.13
N PRO A 25 -13.52 -3.66 4.01
CA PRO A 25 -13.31 -3.82 5.44
C PRO A 25 -14.09 -4.98 6.05
N VAL A 26 -15.09 -5.52 5.34
CA VAL A 26 -15.90 -6.63 5.83
C VAL A 26 -15.18 -7.95 5.67
N ASP A 27 -14.65 -8.24 4.47
CA ASP A 27 -13.93 -9.48 4.22
C ASP A 27 -12.41 -9.36 4.41
N GLY A 28 -11.90 -8.14 4.49
CA GLY A 28 -10.47 -7.87 4.69
C GLY A 28 -9.60 -8.02 3.45
N TYR A 29 -10.21 -8.30 2.29
CA TYR A 29 -9.45 -8.49 1.06
C TYR A 29 -9.19 -7.17 0.33
N LEU A 30 -8.08 -7.15 -0.40
CA LEU A 30 -7.79 -6.14 -1.41
C LEU A 30 -8.25 -6.67 -2.77
N TYR A 31 -9.08 -5.89 -3.45
CA TYR A 31 -9.54 -6.17 -4.80
C TYR A 31 -8.84 -5.24 -5.76
N TYR A 32 -8.44 -5.76 -6.90
CA TYR A 32 -7.77 -4.96 -7.93
C TYR A 32 -8.30 -5.27 -9.32
N ARG A 33 -8.15 -4.31 -10.21
CA ARG A 33 -8.40 -4.48 -11.64
C ARG A 33 -7.35 -3.72 -12.45
N THR A 34 -7.04 -4.23 -13.62
CA THR A 34 -6.04 -3.66 -14.52
C THR A 34 -6.71 -3.05 -15.74
N VAL A 35 -6.25 -1.87 -16.14
CA VAL A 35 -6.69 -1.20 -17.36
C VAL A 35 -5.46 -0.86 -18.22
N PRO A 36 -5.40 -1.29 -19.47
CA PRO A 36 -6.31 -2.22 -20.14
C PRO A 36 -6.16 -3.67 -19.62
N PRO A 37 -7.21 -4.48 -19.64
CA PRO A 37 -7.14 -5.86 -19.11
C PRO A 37 -6.08 -6.73 -19.79
N SER A 38 -5.72 -6.44 -21.02
CA SER A 38 -4.68 -7.15 -21.76
C SER A 38 -3.29 -7.04 -21.12
N GLN A 39 -3.06 -6.05 -20.28
CA GLN A 39 -1.79 -5.83 -19.61
C GLN A 39 -1.67 -6.55 -18.25
N GLU A 40 -2.74 -7.14 -17.76
CA GLU A 40 -2.75 -7.74 -16.41
C GLU A 40 -1.66 -8.79 -16.21
N LYS A 41 -1.42 -9.62 -17.23
CA LYS A 41 -0.44 -10.72 -17.17
C LYS A 41 0.91 -10.41 -17.85
N VAL A 42 1.08 -9.20 -18.33
CA VAL A 42 2.38 -8.77 -18.86
C VAL A 42 3.35 -8.61 -17.68
N GLN A 43 4.51 -9.27 -17.77
CA GLN A 43 5.46 -9.32 -16.67
C GLN A 43 6.11 -7.95 -16.35
N PRO A 44 6.20 -7.61 -15.05
CA PRO A 44 5.61 -8.32 -13.93
C PRO A 44 4.07 -8.19 -13.95
N ASP A 45 3.36 -9.30 -13.70
CA ASP A 45 1.90 -9.26 -13.66
C ASP A 45 1.38 -8.36 -12.53
N SER A 46 0.15 -7.86 -12.68
CA SER A 46 -0.41 -6.88 -11.75
C SER A 46 -0.49 -7.38 -10.33
N LYS A 47 -0.83 -8.64 -10.12
CA LYS A 47 -0.90 -9.24 -8.78
C LYS A 47 0.47 -9.25 -8.09
N THR A 48 1.49 -9.72 -8.77
CA THR A 48 2.85 -9.76 -8.24
C THR A 48 3.38 -8.37 -7.96
N TRP A 49 3.15 -7.44 -8.89
CA TRP A 49 3.56 -6.06 -8.73
C TRP A 49 2.93 -5.41 -7.49
N LEU A 50 1.61 -5.59 -7.30
CA LEU A 50 0.91 -5.07 -6.13
C LEU A 50 1.41 -5.70 -4.83
N TYR A 51 1.63 -7.00 -4.83
CA TYR A 51 2.11 -7.73 -3.66
C TYR A 51 3.47 -7.19 -3.19
N GLU A 52 4.36 -6.94 -4.12
CA GLU A 52 5.68 -6.37 -3.83
C GLU A 52 5.59 -4.88 -3.45
N TYR A 53 4.83 -4.10 -4.21
CA TYR A 53 4.69 -2.66 -3.96
C TYR A 53 4.13 -2.36 -2.57
N LEU A 54 3.09 -3.09 -2.18
CA LEU A 54 2.46 -2.95 -0.86
C LEU A 54 3.24 -3.66 0.25
N ASN A 55 4.34 -4.33 -0.10
CA ASN A 55 5.19 -5.06 0.85
C ASN A 55 4.42 -6.08 1.71
N LEU A 56 3.50 -6.81 1.08
CA LEU A 56 2.59 -7.73 1.77
C LEU A 56 3.28 -8.94 2.40
N SER A 57 4.50 -9.27 1.97
CA SER A 57 5.30 -10.34 2.57
C SER A 57 5.93 -9.95 3.92
N ALA A 58 5.91 -8.68 4.27
CA ALA A 58 6.52 -8.20 5.50
C ALA A 58 5.72 -8.66 6.73
N GLN A 59 6.42 -9.20 7.70
CA GLN A 59 5.84 -9.64 8.98
C GLN A 59 5.70 -8.44 9.94
N THR A 60 4.94 -7.46 9.53
CA THR A 60 4.84 -6.16 10.21
C THR A 60 4.30 -6.30 11.63
N GLU A 61 3.32 -7.17 11.86
CA GLU A 61 2.75 -7.38 13.20
C GLU A 61 3.79 -7.90 14.20
N GLU A 62 4.62 -8.85 13.76
CA GLU A 62 5.69 -9.39 14.61
C GLU A 62 6.75 -8.34 14.89
N TRP A 63 7.11 -7.55 13.90
CA TRP A 63 8.06 -6.46 14.06
C TRP A 63 7.53 -5.38 15.00
N TYR A 64 6.26 -5.01 14.89
CA TYR A 64 5.64 -4.05 15.81
C TYR A 64 5.65 -4.55 17.26
N LYS A 65 5.37 -5.83 17.49
CA LYS A 65 5.44 -6.43 18.83
C LYS A 65 6.85 -6.32 19.40
N GLU A 66 7.84 -6.67 18.61
CA GLU A 66 9.24 -6.61 19.03
C GLU A 66 9.68 -5.17 19.30
N TRP A 67 9.37 -4.25 18.43
CA TRP A 67 9.74 -2.84 18.60
C TRP A 67 9.03 -2.20 19.78
N CYS A 68 7.76 -2.50 19.98
CA CYS A 68 7.02 -2.01 21.16
C CYS A 68 7.60 -2.54 22.46
N ALA A 69 8.08 -3.78 22.47
CA ALA A 69 8.70 -4.37 23.65
C ALA A 69 10.04 -3.72 24.01
N ARG A 70 10.78 -3.26 22.98
CA ARG A 70 12.10 -2.65 23.16
C ARG A 70 12.08 -1.13 23.38
N ASP A 71 11.07 -0.46 22.87
CA ASP A 71 10.99 1.00 22.91
C ASP A 71 9.62 1.47 23.38
N PRO A 72 9.52 1.95 24.65
CA PRO A 72 8.27 2.45 25.21
C PRO A 72 7.70 3.67 24.48
N VAL A 73 8.55 4.53 23.91
CA VAL A 73 8.11 5.70 23.14
C VAL A 73 7.48 5.26 21.85
N PHE A 74 8.11 4.32 21.15
CA PHE A 74 7.54 3.72 19.93
C PHE A 74 6.20 3.05 20.22
N ALA A 75 6.11 2.28 21.31
CA ALA A 75 4.88 1.60 21.69
C ALA A 75 3.69 2.56 21.88
N LYS A 76 3.94 3.73 22.46
CA LYS A 76 2.93 4.77 22.65
C LYS A 76 2.37 5.27 21.30
N HIS A 77 3.24 5.48 20.32
CA HIS A 77 2.84 5.94 19.00
C HIS A 77 2.26 4.83 18.14
N ALA A 78 2.78 3.62 18.23
CA ALA A 78 2.31 2.47 17.46
C ALA A 78 0.85 2.14 17.71
N ARG A 79 0.34 2.38 18.91
CA ARG A 79 -1.07 2.18 19.24
C ARG A 79 -2.01 3.09 18.45
N LYS A 80 -1.54 4.30 18.12
CA LYS A 80 -2.33 5.29 17.35
C LYS A 80 -2.21 5.08 15.84
N PHE A 81 -1.08 4.57 15.39
CA PHE A 81 -0.74 4.43 13.97
C PHE A 81 -0.51 2.96 13.57
N HIS A 82 -1.41 2.10 14.03
CA HIS A 82 -1.37 0.69 13.69
C HIS A 82 -1.56 0.46 12.20
N GLY A 83 -0.76 -0.41 11.61
CA GLY A 83 -0.88 -0.79 10.20
C GLY A 83 -0.10 0.09 9.23
N VAL A 84 0.66 1.07 9.69
CA VAL A 84 1.55 1.85 8.81
C VAL A 84 2.70 0.98 8.34
N THR A 85 2.87 0.88 7.03
CA THR A 85 3.95 0.11 6.39
C THR A 85 4.69 0.97 5.39
N ILE A 86 5.87 0.51 4.98
CA ILE A 86 6.69 1.16 3.97
C ILE A 86 6.41 0.51 2.62
N LEU A 87 6.06 1.34 1.63
CA LEU A 87 5.85 0.90 0.27
C LEU A 87 7.19 0.72 -0.46
N ARG A 88 7.24 -0.26 -1.37
CA ARG A 88 8.40 -0.44 -2.26
C ARG A 88 8.23 0.42 -3.51
N GLN A 89 8.53 1.69 -3.38
CA GLN A 89 8.47 2.64 -4.47
C GLN A 89 9.76 2.63 -5.29
N ASP A 90 9.65 3.10 -6.54
CA ASP A 90 10.83 3.38 -7.35
C ASP A 90 11.71 4.42 -6.64
N PRO A 91 13.02 4.14 -6.41
CA PRO A 91 13.87 5.04 -5.63
C PRO A 91 14.01 6.43 -6.25
N TRP A 92 14.07 6.53 -7.57
CA TRP A 92 14.18 7.81 -8.26
C TRP A 92 12.91 8.64 -8.11
N GLU A 93 11.76 8.03 -8.33
CA GLU A 93 10.46 8.68 -8.17
C GLU A 93 10.24 9.16 -6.73
N CYS A 94 10.59 8.32 -5.76
CA CYS A 94 10.49 8.64 -4.35
C CYS A 94 11.39 9.82 -3.97
N LEU A 95 12.63 9.86 -4.48
CA LEU A 95 13.55 10.96 -4.25
C LEU A 95 13.02 12.27 -4.85
N CYS A 96 12.54 12.23 -6.08
CA CYS A 96 11.97 13.41 -6.74
C CYS A 96 10.75 13.95 -5.99
N ALA A 97 9.87 13.09 -5.55
CA ALA A 97 8.69 13.48 -4.78
C ALA A 97 9.07 14.12 -3.44
N TYR A 98 10.07 13.58 -2.76
CA TYR A 98 10.59 14.13 -1.51
C TYR A 98 11.18 15.53 -1.71
N VAL A 99 12.01 15.70 -2.73
CA VAL A 99 12.64 16.99 -3.05
C VAL A 99 11.58 18.05 -3.37
N LEU A 100 10.59 17.70 -4.19
CA LEU A 100 9.49 18.61 -4.53
C LEU A 100 8.66 19.00 -3.32
N ALA A 101 8.40 18.07 -2.42
CA ALA A 101 7.69 18.35 -1.18
C ALA A 101 8.50 19.26 -0.24
N ALA A 102 9.82 19.12 -0.21
CA ALA A 102 10.69 19.94 0.64
C ALA A 102 10.84 21.37 0.14
N ILE A 103 10.66 21.61 -1.16
CA ILE A 103 10.76 22.96 -1.76
C ILE A 103 9.49 23.78 -1.51
N ASN A 104 8.35 23.13 -1.40
CA ASN A 104 7.07 23.78 -1.11
C ASN A 104 6.95 24.07 0.41
#